data_befe068d5f7bf3c1953bf65445a58d03
#
_entry.id   befe068d5f7bf3c1953bf65445a58d03
#
_cell.length_a   1.000
_cell.length_b   1.000
_cell.length_c   1.000
_cell.angle_alpha   90.00
_cell.angle_beta   90.00
_cell.angle_gamma   90.00
#
_symmetry.space_group_name_H-M   'P 1'
#
loop_
_entity.id
_entity.type
_entity.pdbx_description
1 polymer ?
#
loop_
_entity_poly.entity_id
_entity_poly.type
_entity_poly.pdbx_seq_one_letter_code
_entity_poly.pdbx_strand_id
1 'polypeptide(L)'
;MPKAEKSKESFNALANPLGVVYNEEKNVLSGEETGMNDKWLEFAIRIQSIAQAGLHYGKDVYDRERYAELRDIAAEMMAERTDTPLEKVKGLFCSDSGYQTPKADTRAAVFSDGKILLVHENNGLWSLPGGWCDVDQSVKSNTEKEVKEETGLTVRAEKLIAVQDWRKHNVVNYAYGVIKFFVMCRFEGGSFEENIETTGIGFFGKDELPGKLADEKCTKEQILMCFAAHENPDAPTLFD
;
A
#
# COMPACT_ATOMS: atom_id res chain seq x y z
N MET A 1 -38.10 -20.29 -10.55
CA MET A 1 -36.72 -20.64 -10.19
C MET A 1 -35.87 -19.37 -10.25
N PRO A 2 -35.45 -18.78 -9.16
CA PRO A 2 -34.52 -17.64 -9.18
C PRO A 2 -33.09 -18.16 -9.23
N LYS A 3 -32.29 -17.65 -10.18
CA LYS A 3 -30.86 -17.91 -10.30
C LYS A 3 -30.12 -17.10 -9.25
N ALA A 4 -29.18 -17.77 -8.61
CA ALA A 4 -28.36 -17.36 -7.52
C ALA A 4 -27.55 -16.10 -7.84
N GLU A 5 -27.76 -15.05 -7.04
CA GLU A 5 -26.73 -14.07 -6.68
C GLU A 5 -25.72 -14.76 -5.75
N LYS A 6 -24.59 -15.12 -6.27
CA LYS A 6 -23.41 -15.51 -5.48
C LYS A 6 -22.19 -14.84 -6.09
N SER A 7 -21.41 -14.27 -5.19
CA SER A 7 -20.02 -13.85 -5.35
C SER A 7 -19.74 -12.48 -6.00
N LYS A 8 -19.98 -11.40 -5.24
CA LYS A 8 -19.20 -10.16 -5.40
C LYS A 8 -18.30 -9.84 -4.20
N GLU A 9 -18.34 -10.67 -3.16
CA GLU A 9 -17.58 -10.40 -1.90
C GLU A 9 -16.18 -11.01 -1.83
N SER A 10 -15.77 -11.84 -2.77
CA SER A 10 -14.51 -12.60 -2.64
C SER A 10 -13.30 -12.02 -3.37
N PHE A 11 -13.44 -10.95 -4.14
CA PHE A 11 -12.34 -10.44 -4.98
C PHE A 11 -11.60 -9.19 -4.43
N ASN A 12 -12.14 -8.51 -3.42
CA ASN A 12 -11.47 -7.34 -2.81
C ASN A 12 -10.35 -7.71 -1.80
N ALA A 13 -10.08 -8.97 -1.56
CA ALA A 13 -9.16 -9.40 -0.51
C ALA A 13 -7.67 -9.35 -0.90
N LEU A 14 -7.33 -9.25 -2.18
CA LEU A 14 -5.94 -9.26 -2.64
C LEU A 14 -5.32 -7.86 -2.77
N ALA A 15 -6.10 -6.83 -3.06
CA ALA A 15 -5.62 -5.45 -3.19
C ALA A 15 -5.51 -4.71 -1.84
N ASN A 16 -6.27 -5.12 -0.84
CA ASN A 16 -6.19 -4.63 0.53
C ASN A 16 -6.13 -5.84 1.48
N PRO A 17 -4.94 -6.31 1.87
CA PRO A 17 -4.80 -7.51 2.69
C PRO A 17 -5.53 -7.44 4.03
N LEU A 18 -5.87 -6.24 4.51
CA LEU A 18 -6.70 -6.07 5.70
C LEU A 18 -8.20 -6.08 5.38
N GLY A 19 -8.60 -5.75 4.13
CA GLY A 19 -10.03 -5.61 3.78
C GLY A 19 -10.77 -4.72 4.78
N VAL A 20 -10.07 -3.76 5.37
CA VAL A 20 -10.56 -2.90 6.43
C VAL A 20 -11.37 -1.80 5.76
N VAL A 21 -12.69 -1.92 5.81
CA VAL A 21 -13.59 -0.86 5.42
C VAL A 21 -13.66 0.11 6.60
N TYR A 22 -13.12 1.31 6.43
CA TYR A 22 -13.32 2.40 7.38
C TYR A 22 -14.78 2.81 7.37
N ASN A 23 -15.43 2.75 8.51
CA ASN A 23 -16.79 3.26 8.66
C ASN A 23 -16.72 4.77 8.95
N GLU A 24 -16.93 5.60 7.92
CA GLU A 24 -16.95 7.06 8.03
C GLU A 24 -18.00 7.58 9.00
N GLU A 25 -19.04 6.79 9.31
CA GLU A 25 -20.14 7.21 10.18
C GLU A 25 -19.75 7.34 11.68
N LYS A 26 -18.68 6.67 12.14
CA LYS A 26 -18.23 6.80 13.54
C LYS A 26 -17.43 8.07 13.81
N ASN A 27 -16.99 8.79 12.77
CA ASN A 27 -16.22 10.04 12.91
C ASN A 27 -17.11 11.31 13.00
N VAL A 28 -18.45 11.20 12.94
CA VAL A 28 -19.37 12.36 12.89
C VAL A 28 -19.62 13.00 14.27
N LEU A 29 -19.12 12.46 15.37
CA LEU A 29 -19.40 12.98 16.72
C LEU A 29 -18.32 13.90 17.32
N SER A 30 -17.22 14.16 16.64
CA SER A 30 -16.25 15.19 17.05
C SER A 30 -15.81 15.97 15.80
N GLY A 31 -16.29 17.20 15.68
CA GLY A 31 -15.98 18.09 14.56
C GLY A 31 -14.54 18.56 14.57
N GLU A 32 -13.58 17.65 14.33
CA GLU A 32 -12.17 17.98 14.12
C GLU A 32 -11.59 17.04 13.06
N GLU A 33 -11.20 17.66 11.95
CA GLU A 33 -10.27 17.25 10.89
C GLU A 33 -10.25 15.77 10.49
N THR A 34 -10.96 15.47 9.43
CA THR A 34 -10.79 14.28 8.58
C THR A 34 -9.44 14.36 7.88
N GLY A 35 -8.51 13.57 8.36
CA GLY A 35 -7.21 13.39 7.71
C GLY A 35 -6.06 13.46 8.69
N MET A 36 -5.50 12.34 8.97
CA MET A 36 -4.24 12.09 9.66
C MET A 36 -4.33 11.57 11.09
N ASN A 37 -3.81 10.39 11.22
CA ASN A 37 -3.29 9.79 12.45
C ASN A 37 -4.32 9.50 13.53
N ASP A 38 -5.08 8.42 13.34
CA ASP A 38 -5.81 7.82 14.44
C ASP A 38 -4.82 7.34 15.52
N LYS A 39 -4.67 8.13 16.57
CA LYS A 39 -3.75 7.84 17.69
C LYS A 39 -3.99 6.48 18.32
N TRP A 40 -5.23 6.00 18.35
CA TRP A 40 -5.56 4.68 18.89
C TRP A 40 -5.03 3.55 18.00
N LEU A 41 -5.12 3.73 16.68
CA LEU A 41 -4.51 2.81 15.72
C LEU A 41 -2.99 2.81 15.87
N GLU A 42 -2.37 3.97 16.00
CA GLU A 42 -0.94 4.07 16.27
C GLU A 42 -0.53 3.35 17.57
N PHE A 43 -1.32 3.49 18.64
CA PHE A 43 -1.07 2.78 19.89
C PHE A 43 -1.19 1.26 19.70
N ALA A 44 -2.21 0.77 19.01
CA ALA A 44 -2.38 -0.64 18.72
C ALA A 44 -1.19 -1.20 17.92
N ILE A 45 -0.73 -0.51 16.88
CA ILE A 45 0.44 -0.89 16.08
C ILE A 45 1.70 -0.96 16.95
N ARG A 46 1.94 0.02 17.81
CA ARG A 46 3.12 0.07 18.69
C ARG A 46 3.09 -1.04 19.75
N ILE A 47 1.93 -1.28 20.38
CA ILE A 47 1.74 -2.36 21.35
C ILE A 47 2.00 -3.71 20.68
N GLN A 48 1.42 -3.94 19.49
CA GLN A 48 1.63 -5.16 18.71
C GLN A 48 3.12 -5.37 18.39
N SER A 49 3.83 -4.35 17.93
CA SER A 49 5.24 -4.44 17.58
C SER A 49 6.11 -4.83 18.78
N ILE A 50 5.85 -4.23 19.95
CA ILE A 50 6.54 -4.56 21.20
C ILE A 50 6.23 -6.00 21.62
N ALA A 51 4.95 -6.39 21.58
CA ALA A 51 4.50 -7.73 21.97
C ALA A 51 5.09 -8.81 21.05
N GLN A 52 5.11 -8.59 19.74
CA GLN A 52 5.69 -9.50 18.76
C GLN A 52 7.20 -9.71 19.01
N ALA A 53 7.94 -8.64 19.24
CA ALA A 53 9.37 -8.72 19.57
C ALA A 53 9.59 -9.45 20.90
N GLY A 54 8.79 -9.15 21.92
CA GLY A 54 8.85 -9.81 23.22
C GLY A 54 8.53 -11.32 23.15
N LEU A 55 7.53 -11.71 22.37
CA LEU A 55 7.20 -13.12 22.13
C LEU A 55 8.32 -13.89 21.42
N HIS A 56 9.06 -13.25 20.53
CA HIS A 56 10.13 -13.87 19.78
C HIS A 56 11.44 -13.97 20.58
N TYR A 57 11.85 -12.88 21.23
CA TYR A 57 13.15 -12.79 21.92
C TYR A 57 13.07 -13.08 23.42
N GLY A 58 11.91 -12.95 24.04
CA GLY A 58 11.69 -13.20 25.46
C GLY A 58 11.91 -14.67 25.82
N LYS A 59 12.69 -14.93 26.88
CA LYS A 59 13.01 -16.28 27.37
C LYS A 59 12.18 -16.69 28.58
N ASP A 60 11.76 -15.72 29.40
CA ASP A 60 10.94 -15.95 30.58
C ASP A 60 9.50 -16.30 30.18
N VAL A 61 8.96 -17.38 30.79
CA VAL A 61 7.62 -17.88 30.46
C VAL A 61 6.52 -16.87 30.83
N TYR A 62 6.67 -16.18 31.97
CA TYR A 62 5.68 -15.23 32.45
C TYR A 62 5.71 -13.94 31.63
N ASP A 63 6.88 -13.52 31.18
CA ASP A 63 6.99 -12.37 30.25
C ASP A 63 6.35 -12.72 28.90
N ARG A 64 6.53 -13.92 28.38
CA ARG A 64 5.89 -14.36 27.14
C ARG A 64 4.37 -14.40 27.24
N GLU A 65 3.81 -14.82 28.39
CA GLU A 65 2.37 -14.75 28.66
C GLU A 65 1.86 -13.29 28.62
N ARG A 66 2.58 -12.36 29.24
CA ARG A 66 2.25 -10.92 29.22
C ARG A 66 2.32 -10.34 27.80
N TYR A 67 3.33 -10.73 27.02
CA TYR A 67 3.42 -10.29 25.62
C TYR A 67 2.30 -10.88 24.75
N ALA A 68 1.86 -12.11 25.01
CA ALA A 68 0.71 -12.68 24.32
C ALA A 68 -0.57 -11.90 24.63
N GLU A 69 -0.80 -11.55 25.90
CA GLU A 69 -1.92 -10.71 26.32
C GLU A 69 -1.87 -9.31 25.69
N LEU A 70 -0.72 -8.65 25.67
CA LEU A 70 -0.54 -7.35 25.01
C LEU A 70 -0.86 -7.42 23.51
N ARG A 71 -0.48 -8.52 22.84
CA ARG A 71 -0.81 -8.74 21.43
C ARG A 71 -2.32 -8.89 21.21
N ASP A 72 -2.98 -9.62 22.10
CA ASP A 72 -4.43 -9.80 22.04
C ASP A 72 -5.17 -8.48 22.27
N ILE A 73 -4.76 -7.66 23.25
CA ILE A 73 -5.29 -6.31 23.48
C ILE A 73 -5.12 -5.42 22.24
N ALA A 74 -3.95 -5.44 21.62
CA ALA A 74 -3.71 -4.67 20.41
C ALA A 74 -4.60 -5.09 19.24
N ALA A 75 -4.85 -6.41 19.09
CA ALA A 75 -5.77 -6.94 18.10
C ALA A 75 -7.23 -6.54 18.37
N GLU A 76 -7.67 -6.53 19.63
CA GLU A 76 -9.00 -6.08 20.03
C GLU A 76 -9.19 -4.58 19.75
N MET A 77 -8.21 -3.75 20.11
CA MET A 77 -8.22 -2.32 19.80
C MET A 77 -8.35 -2.06 18.29
N MET A 78 -7.62 -2.84 17.48
CA MET A 78 -7.69 -2.76 16.02
C MET A 78 -9.06 -3.19 15.51
N ALA A 79 -9.61 -4.31 16.00
CA ALA A 79 -10.91 -4.84 15.59
C ALA A 79 -12.04 -3.86 15.88
N GLU A 80 -12.06 -3.27 17.08
CA GLU A 80 -13.07 -2.26 17.47
C GLU A 80 -12.98 -1.00 16.59
N ARG A 81 -11.77 -0.61 16.19
CA ARG A 81 -11.56 0.63 15.45
C ARG A 81 -11.86 0.48 13.96
N THR A 82 -11.72 -0.72 13.42
CA THR A 82 -11.84 -1.00 11.98
C THR A 82 -13.13 -1.75 11.61
N ASP A 83 -14.00 -2.07 12.57
CA ASP A 83 -15.16 -2.95 12.40
C ASP A 83 -14.81 -4.30 11.75
N THR A 84 -13.55 -4.72 11.88
CA THR A 84 -13.05 -5.98 11.31
C THR A 84 -13.16 -7.08 12.38
N PRO A 85 -13.67 -8.28 12.03
CA PRO A 85 -13.74 -9.39 12.97
C PRO A 85 -12.37 -9.70 13.60
N LEU A 86 -12.33 -9.89 14.93
CA LEU A 86 -11.09 -10.09 15.70
C LEU A 86 -10.20 -11.20 15.13
N GLU A 87 -10.78 -12.33 14.72
CA GLU A 87 -10.02 -13.43 14.13
C GLU A 87 -9.34 -13.04 12.81
N LYS A 88 -9.99 -12.19 12.00
CA LYS A 88 -9.39 -11.67 10.79
C LYS A 88 -8.25 -10.69 11.12
N VAL A 89 -8.43 -9.83 12.13
CA VAL A 89 -7.36 -8.94 12.61
C VAL A 89 -6.18 -9.76 13.12
N LYS A 90 -6.40 -10.78 13.95
CA LYS A 90 -5.33 -11.66 14.45
C LYS A 90 -4.58 -12.33 13.31
N GLY A 91 -5.27 -12.82 12.30
CA GLY A 91 -4.68 -13.44 11.12
C GLY A 91 -3.84 -12.52 10.24
N LEU A 92 -4.13 -11.22 10.23
CA LEU A 92 -3.47 -10.23 9.37
C LEU A 92 -2.45 -9.38 10.14
N PHE A 93 -2.81 -8.93 11.34
CA PHE A 93 -2.05 -8.00 12.16
C PHE A 93 -1.03 -8.68 13.06
N CYS A 94 -1.33 -9.92 13.51
CA CYS A 94 -0.50 -10.70 14.43
C CYS A 94 0.17 -11.91 13.76
N SER A 95 0.19 -11.98 12.43
CA SER A 95 0.65 -13.16 11.67
C SER A 95 2.17 -13.25 11.52
N ASP A 96 2.89 -12.17 11.80
CA ASP A 96 4.34 -12.11 11.66
C ASP A 96 5.05 -12.49 12.98
N SER A 97 6.36 -12.71 12.92
CA SER A 97 7.19 -13.08 14.05
C SER A 97 8.53 -12.35 13.99
N GLY A 98 9.14 -12.12 15.16
CA GLY A 98 10.39 -11.38 15.25
C GLY A 98 10.20 -9.87 15.35
N TYR A 99 11.22 -9.10 14.94
CA TYR A 99 11.15 -7.64 14.95
C TYR A 99 10.34 -7.16 13.75
N GLN A 100 9.25 -6.44 14.01
CA GLN A 100 8.39 -5.92 12.95
C GLN A 100 9.07 -4.76 12.22
N THR A 101 9.17 -4.88 10.90
CA THR A 101 9.74 -3.85 10.02
C THR A 101 8.69 -3.32 9.05
N PRO A 102 8.86 -2.11 8.50
CA PRO A 102 8.01 -1.65 7.42
C PRO A 102 8.11 -2.57 6.19
N LYS A 103 7.01 -2.75 5.49
CA LYS A 103 6.99 -3.39 4.17
C LYS A 103 7.50 -2.40 3.13
N ALA A 104 8.21 -2.92 2.14
CA ALA A 104 8.67 -2.14 0.99
C ALA A 104 7.62 -2.23 -0.13
N ASP A 105 7.23 -1.08 -0.69
CA ASP A 105 6.30 -0.93 -1.81
C ASP A 105 6.98 -0.14 -2.93
N THR A 106 6.96 -0.64 -4.17
CA THR A 106 7.62 0.01 -5.31
C THR A 106 6.58 0.57 -6.28
N ARG A 107 6.80 1.79 -6.78
CA ARG A 107 5.93 2.46 -7.77
C ARG A 107 6.77 2.97 -8.93
N ALA A 108 6.41 2.55 -10.14
CA ALA A 108 7.11 2.93 -11.36
C ALA A 108 6.53 4.20 -11.99
N ALA A 109 7.37 5.20 -12.23
CA ALA A 109 7.04 6.35 -13.05
C ALA A 109 7.60 6.11 -14.46
N VAL A 110 6.75 5.66 -15.39
CA VAL A 110 7.09 5.39 -16.78
C VAL A 110 6.52 6.50 -17.64
N PHE A 111 7.35 7.17 -18.42
CA PHE A 111 6.92 8.26 -19.29
C PHE A 111 7.04 7.92 -20.77
N SER A 112 6.05 8.37 -21.56
CA SER A 112 6.08 8.41 -23.02
C SER A 112 5.45 9.72 -23.48
N ASP A 113 6.15 10.47 -24.33
CA ASP A 113 5.68 11.76 -24.89
C ASP A 113 5.19 12.75 -23.81
N GLY A 114 5.89 12.81 -22.67
CA GLY A 114 5.55 13.70 -21.55
C GLY A 114 4.32 13.28 -20.74
N LYS A 115 3.76 12.10 -21.00
CA LYS A 115 2.64 11.51 -20.28
C LYS A 115 3.10 10.35 -19.42
N ILE A 116 2.50 10.20 -18.23
CA ILE A 116 2.81 9.13 -17.27
C ILE A 116 1.90 7.93 -17.46
N LEU A 117 2.45 6.73 -17.36
CA LEU A 117 1.71 5.48 -17.38
C LEU A 117 0.97 5.28 -16.07
N LEU A 118 -0.32 5.01 -16.16
CA LEU A 118 -1.13 4.49 -15.05
C LEU A 118 -1.78 3.16 -15.46
N VAL A 119 -2.02 2.30 -14.48
CA VAL A 119 -2.78 1.06 -14.60
C VAL A 119 -4.20 1.27 -14.10
N HIS A 120 -5.17 0.67 -14.80
CA HIS A 120 -6.56 0.63 -14.38
C HIS A 120 -6.83 -0.71 -13.70
N GLU A 121 -7.06 -0.68 -12.40
CA GLU A 121 -7.27 -1.85 -11.59
C GLU A 121 -8.69 -2.43 -11.75
N ASN A 122 -8.88 -3.68 -11.35
CA ASN A 122 -10.18 -4.35 -11.41
C ASN A 122 -11.25 -3.73 -10.49
N ASN A 123 -10.85 -2.90 -9.50
CA ASN A 123 -11.74 -2.11 -8.65
C ASN A 123 -12.21 -0.79 -9.30
N GLY A 124 -11.70 -0.47 -10.50
CA GLY A 124 -12.05 0.73 -11.26
C GLY A 124 -11.25 1.98 -10.89
N LEU A 125 -10.16 1.83 -10.11
CA LEU A 125 -9.26 2.91 -9.73
C LEU A 125 -7.98 2.90 -10.58
N TRP A 126 -7.30 4.03 -10.63
CA TRP A 126 -6.03 4.20 -11.33
C TRP A 126 -4.87 4.39 -10.37
N SER A 127 -3.74 3.78 -10.66
CA SER A 127 -2.51 3.96 -9.88
C SER A 127 -1.26 3.91 -10.75
N LEU A 128 -0.11 4.31 -10.19
CA LEU A 128 1.17 3.95 -10.78
C LEU A 128 1.36 2.43 -10.70
N PRO A 129 1.87 1.78 -11.75
CA PRO A 129 2.19 0.37 -11.70
C PRO A 129 3.21 0.09 -10.59
N GLY A 130 3.00 -1.03 -9.89
CA GLY A 130 3.86 -1.44 -8.78
C GLY A 130 3.12 -2.06 -7.61
N GLY A 131 3.88 -2.71 -6.72
CA GLY A 131 3.35 -3.47 -5.58
C GLY A 131 4.39 -3.71 -4.50
N TRP A 132 4.11 -4.70 -3.68
CA TRP A 132 5.01 -5.12 -2.61
C TRP A 132 6.33 -5.63 -3.17
N CYS A 133 7.44 -5.22 -2.56
CA CYS A 133 8.75 -5.72 -2.94
C CYS A 133 8.93 -7.14 -2.40
N ASP A 134 9.08 -8.11 -3.28
CA ASP A 134 9.32 -9.50 -2.92
C ASP A 134 10.66 -9.67 -2.19
N VAL A 135 10.72 -10.67 -1.31
CA VAL A 135 11.86 -10.91 -0.41
C VAL A 135 13.18 -11.17 -1.16
N ASP A 136 13.11 -11.67 -2.37
CA ASP A 136 14.25 -11.98 -3.24
C ASP A 136 14.53 -10.90 -4.31
N GLN A 137 13.77 -9.80 -4.27
CA GLN A 137 13.90 -8.69 -5.20
C GLN A 137 14.58 -7.47 -4.57
N SER A 138 15.32 -6.73 -5.38
CA SER A 138 15.73 -5.37 -5.07
C SER A 138 14.62 -4.39 -5.46
N VAL A 139 14.62 -3.18 -4.91
CA VAL A 139 13.72 -2.11 -5.34
C VAL A 139 13.73 -1.93 -6.86
N LYS A 140 14.90 -2.01 -7.49
CA LYS A 140 15.04 -1.89 -8.93
C LYS A 140 14.37 -3.03 -9.68
N SER A 141 14.76 -4.28 -9.39
CA SER A 141 14.23 -5.45 -10.08
C SER A 141 12.75 -5.68 -9.81
N ASN A 142 12.27 -5.40 -8.60
CA ASN A 142 10.84 -5.46 -8.29
C ASN A 142 10.04 -4.45 -9.10
N THR A 143 10.52 -3.22 -9.22
CA THR A 143 9.83 -2.20 -10.03
C THR A 143 9.70 -2.64 -11.49
N GLU A 144 10.77 -3.18 -12.08
CA GLU A 144 10.76 -3.70 -13.47
C GLU A 144 9.82 -4.90 -13.62
N LYS A 145 9.81 -5.81 -12.63
CA LYS A 145 8.95 -6.99 -12.55
C LYS A 145 7.46 -6.60 -12.48
N GLU A 146 7.09 -5.72 -11.55
CA GLU A 146 5.71 -5.27 -11.37
C GLU A 146 5.15 -4.62 -12.64
N VAL A 147 5.93 -3.74 -13.30
CA VAL A 147 5.49 -3.16 -14.58
C VAL A 147 5.26 -4.26 -15.60
N LYS A 148 6.12 -5.27 -15.66
CA LYS A 148 5.95 -6.38 -16.59
C LYS A 148 4.71 -7.22 -16.30
N GLU A 149 4.47 -7.54 -15.05
CA GLU A 149 3.33 -8.36 -14.61
C GLU A 149 1.99 -7.64 -14.78
N GLU A 150 1.92 -6.37 -14.39
CA GLU A 150 0.69 -5.60 -14.46
C GLU A 150 0.34 -5.08 -15.87
N THR A 151 1.34 -4.86 -16.72
CA THR A 151 1.12 -4.15 -17.99
C THR A 151 1.60 -4.90 -19.24
N GLY A 152 2.40 -5.94 -19.12
CA GLY A 152 3.09 -6.58 -20.26
C GLY A 152 4.24 -5.75 -20.85
N LEU A 153 4.44 -4.51 -20.38
CA LEU A 153 5.50 -3.62 -20.87
C LEU A 153 6.87 -4.03 -20.29
N THR A 154 7.92 -3.69 -21.01
CA THR A 154 9.30 -3.83 -20.55
C THR A 154 9.88 -2.46 -20.29
N VAL A 155 10.40 -2.27 -19.08
CA VAL A 155 11.01 -1.02 -18.65
C VAL A 155 12.36 -1.26 -18.01
N ARG A 156 13.16 -0.22 -17.92
CA ARG A 156 14.41 -0.17 -17.19
C ARG A 156 14.34 0.89 -16.10
N ALA A 157 14.52 0.49 -14.86
CA ALA A 157 14.58 1.39 -13.73
C ALA A 157 15.94 2.13 -13.72
N GLU A 158 15.90 3.47 -13.71
CA GLU A 158 17.07 4.32 -13.91
C GLU A 158 17.41 5.18 -12.70
N LYS A 159 16.38 5.73 -12.01
CA LYS A 159 16.58 6.69 -10.93
C LYS A 159 15.54 6.51 -9.83
N LEU A 160 15.97 6.60 -8.59
CA LEU A 160 15.09 6.72 -7.45
C LEU A 160 14.59 8.16 -7.33
N ILE A 161 13.28 8.37 -7.47
CA ILE A 161 12.61 9.67 -7.37
C ILE A 161 12.43 10.03 -5.89
N ALA A 162 11.82 9.11 -5.12
CA ALA A 162 11.53 9.36 -3.72
C ALA A 162 11.50 8.06 -2.91
N VAL A 163 11.74 8.22 -1.60
CA VAL A 163 11.49 7.24 -0.54
C VAL A 163 10.57 7.89 0.49
N GLN A 164 9.37 7.36 0.67
CA GLN A 164 8.35 8.01 1.50
C GLN A 164 7.76 7.07 2.54
N ASP A 165 7.59 7.55 3.75
CA ASP A 165 6.72 6.92 4.75
C ASP A 165 5.26 7.18 4.36
N TRP A 166 4.50 6.14 4.06
CA TRP A 166 3.10 6.23 3.64
C TRP A 166 2.22 7.07 4.58
N ARG A 167 2.50 7.06 5.89
CA ARG A 167 1.74 7.80 6.90
C ARG A 167 1.76 9.30 6.73
N LYS A 168 2.75 9.83 6.01
CA LYS A 168 2.88 11.26 5.74
C LYS A 168 2.21 11.69 4.43
N HIS A 169 1.87 10.73 3.56
CA HIS A 169 1.46 11.03 2.18
C HIS A 169 0.17 10.34 1.73
N ASN A 170 -0.22 9.23 2.35
CA ASN A 170 -1.40 8.47 1.94
C ASN A 170 -2.50 8.51 3.01
N VAL A 171 -3.75 8.46 2.56
CA VAL A 171 -4.94 8.67 3.42
C VAL A 171 -5.33 7.41 4.21
N VAL A 172 -4.89 6.23 3.76
CA VAL A 172 -5.32 4.95 4.36
C VAL A 172 -4.37 4.49 5.46
N ASN A 173 -4.91 3.98 6.55
CA ASN A 173 -4.13 3.45 7.67
C ASN A 173 -3.90 1.95 7.50
N TYR A 174 -2.65 1.54 7.26
CA TYR A 174 -2.24 0.15 7.37
C TYR A 174 -1.93 -0.20 8.83
N ALA A 175 -2.14 -1.47 9.21
CA ALA A 175 -1.76 -1.99 10.53
C ALA A 175 -0.24 -2.16 10.72
N TYR A 176 0.54 -1.82 9.71
CA TYR A 176 2.01 -1.91 9.70
C TYR A 176 2.60 -0.74 8.93
N GLY A 177 3.89 -0.45 9.15
CA GLY A 177 4.60 0.56 8.38
C GLY A 177 4.77 0.15 6.91
N VAL A 178 4.76 1.13 6.02
CA VAL A 178 5.09 0.94 4.59
C VAL A 178 6.06 2.04 4.18
N ILE A 179 7.15 1.63 3.53
CA ILE A 179 8.07 2.56 2.86
C ILE A 179 7.83 2.42 1.35
N LYS A 180 7.44 3.52 0.73
CA LYS A 180 7.18 3.59 -0.71
C LYS A 180 8.40 4.10 -1.46
N PHE A 181 8.78 3.37 -2.50
CA PHE A 181 9.88 3.71 -3.41
C PHE A 181 9.30 4.13 -4.76
N PHE A 182 9.48 5.37 -5.15
CA PHE A 182 9.09 5.87 -6.46
C PHE A 182 10.30 5.86 -7.39
N VAL A 183 10.18 5.14 -8.51
CA VAL A 183 11.30 4.86 -9.40
C VAL A 183 11.01 5.35 -10.80
N MET A 184 11.88 6.21 -11.34
CA MET A 184 11.86 6.61 -12.75
C MET A 184 12.27 5.44 -13.61
N CYS A 185 11.43 5.10 -14.58
CA CYS A 185 11.66 3.99 -15.48
C CYS A 185 11.62 4.46 -16.95
N ARG A 186 12.60 4.02 -17.72
CA ARG A 186 12.59 4.19 -19.17
C ARG A 186 11.81 3.07 -19.82
N PHE A 187 10.90 3.40 -20.71
CA PHE A 187 10.18 2.44 -21.54
C PHE A 187 11.13 1.83 -22.58
N GLU A 188 11.13 0.50 -22.70
CA GLU A 188 11.97 -0.25 -23.64
C GLU A 188 11.16 -1.03 -24.69
N GLY A 189 9.85 -1.24 -24.47
CA GLY A 189 8.98 -1.93 -25.43
C GLY A 189 7.89 -2.76 -24.76
N GLY A 190 7.25 -3.63 -25.54
CA GLY A 190 6.15 -4.47 -25.08
C GLY A 190 4.79 -3.90 -25.47
N SER A 191 3.75 -4.68 -25.17
CA SER A 191 2.36 -4.31 -25.40
C SER A 191 1.55 -4.72 -24.19
N PHE A 192 0.46 -4.00 -23.94
CA PHE A 192 -0.44 -4.32 -22.86
C PHE A 192 -1.05 -5.71 -23.04
N GLU A 193 -1.04 -6.46 -21.94
CA GLU A 193 -1.74 -7.74 -21.79
C GLU A 193 -2.62 -7.67 -20.55
N GLU A 194 -3.94 -7.84 -20.75
CA GLU A 194 -4.90 -7.87 -19.66
C GLU A 194 -4.61 -9.05 -18.73
N ASN A 195 -4.71 -8.81 -17.42
CA ASN A 195 -4.47 -9.83 -16.41
C ASN A 195 -5.51 -9.75 -15.28
N ILE A 196 -5.34 -10.54 -14.22
CA ILE A 196 -6.31 -10.64 -13.13
C ILE A 196 -6.43 -9.32 -12.35
N GLU A 197 -5.38 -8.53 -12.27
CA GLU A 197 -5.30 -7.31 -11.45
C GLU A 197 -5.54 -6.05 -12.27
N THR A 198 -5.11 -6.03 -13.53
CA THR A 198 -5.11 -4.86 -14.39
C THR A 198 -5.99 -5.07 -15.61
N THR A 199 -7.03 -4.26 -15.73
CA THR A 199 -8.02 -4.28 -16.83
C THR A 199 -7.69 -3.32 -17.95
N GLY A 200 -6.69 -2.46 -17.79
CA GLY A 200 -6.25 -1.51 -18.79
C GLY A 200 -5.06 -0.66 -18.35
N ILE A 201 -4.45 0.00 -19.32
CA ILE A 201 -3.42 1.00 -19.07
C ILE A 201 -3.73 2.29 -19.83
N GLY A 202 -3.19 3.41 -19.36
CA GLY A 202 -3.29 4.70 -20.04
C GLY A 202 -2.09 5.58 -19.77
N PHE A 203 -1.76 6.44 -20.74
CA PHE A 203 -0.77 7.50 -20.57
C PHE A 203 -1.48 8.83 -20.39
N PHE A 204 -1.25 9.50 -19.28
CA PHE A 204 -1.97 10.72 -18.88
C PHE A 204 -1.02 11.90 -18.75
N GLY A 205 -1.45 13.05 -19.28
CA GLY A 205 -0.78 14.32 -19.04
C GLY A 205 -0.99 14.82 -17.62
N LYS A 206 -0.15 15.72 -17.17
CA LYS A 206 -0.15 16.30 -15.82
C LYS A 206 -1.52 16.88 -15.40
N ASP A 207 -2.21 17.52 -16.37
CA ASP A 207 -3.52 18.13 -16.16
C ASP A 207 -4.70 17.23 -16.59
N GLU A 208 -4.39 16.01 -17.08
CA GLU A 208 -5.37 15.06 -17.62
C GLU A 208 -5.48 13.78 -16.75
N LEU A 209 -5.01 13.83 -15.50
CA LEU A 209 -5.06 12.68 -14.61
C LEU A 209 -6.50 12.22 -14.35
N PRO A 210 -6.76 10.91 -14.29
CA PRO A 210 -8.10 10.38 -14.05
C PRO A 210 -8.62 10.81 -12.67
N GLY A 211 -9.93 11.07 -12.59
CA GLY A 211 -10.56 11.54 -11.35
C GLY A 211 -10.71 10.51 -10.23
N LYS A 212 -10.42 9.24 -10.52
CA LYS A 212 -10.49 8.14 -9.54
C LYS A 212 -9.13 7.48 -9.39
N LEU A 213 -8.37 7.93 -8.42
CA LEU A 213 -7.07 7.36 -8.08
C LEU A 213 -7.21 6.38 -6.91
N ALA A 214 -6.32 5.40 -6.83
CA ALA A 214 -6.15 4.51 -5.69
C ALA A 214 -5.24 5.20 -4.66
N ASP A 215 -5.78 6.15 -3.88
CA ASP A 215 -5.02 7.02 -2.97
C ASP A 215 -4.26 6.24 -1.89
N GLU A 216 -4.71 5.02 -1.56
CA GLU A 216 -3.96 4.11 -0.68
C GLU A 216 -2.66 3.62 -1.33
N LYS A 217 -2.63 3.51 -2.65
CA LYS A 217 -1.45 3.10 -3.42
C LYS A 217 -0.63 4.30 -3.86
N CYS A 218 -1.27 5.29 -4.46
CA CYS A 218 -0.58 6.45 -5.00
C CYS A 218 -1.53 7.65 -5.09
N THR A 219 -1.22 8.73 -4.37
CA THR A 219 -2.00 9.97 -4.41
C THR A 219 -1.67 10.82 -5.65
N LYS A 220 -2.53 11.79 -5.95
CA LYS A 220 -2.29 12.77 -7.02
C LYS A 220 -0.97 13.52 -6.81
N GLU A 221 -0.66 13.91 -5.58
CA GLU A 221 0.56 14.64 -5.23
C GLU A 221 1.81 13.79 -5.51
N GLN A 222 1.74 12.48 -5.25
CA GLN A 222 2.83 11.55 -5.56
C GLN A 222 3.03 11.40 -7.08
N ILE A 223 1.96 11.38 -7.87
CA ILE A 223 2.05 11.38 -9.34
C ILE A 223 2.66 12.71 -9.83
N LEU A 224 2.22 13.84 -9.29
CA LEU A 224 2.78 15.15 -9.65
C LEU A 224 4.26 15.28 -9.27
N MET A 225 4.69 14.68 -8.15
CA MET A 225 6.10 14.56 -7.78
C MET A 225 6.90 13.79 -8.85
N CYS A 226 6.34 12.72 -9.43
CA CYS A 226 6.98 11.99 -10.52
C CYS A 226 7.12 12.87 -11.78
N PHE A 227 6.12 13.69 -12.12
CA PHE A 227 6.24 14.68 -13.21
C PHE A 227 7.36 15.68 -12.93
N ALA A 228 7.44 16.24 -11.73
CA ALA A 228 8.48 17.18 -11.36
C ALA A 228 9.90 16.58 -11.49
N ALA A 229 10.06 15.30 -11.12
CA ALA A 229 11.32 14.58 -11.28
C ALA A 229 11.64 14.28 -12.76
N HIS A 230 10.63 14.07 -13.61
CA HIS A 230 10.80 13.88 -15.04
C HIS A 230 11.20 15.19 -15.74
N GLU A 231 10.57 16.31 -15.37
CA GLU A 231 10.86 17.66 -15.87
C GLU A 231 12.25 18.15 -15.43
N ASN A 232 12.75 17.68 -14.29
CA ASN A 232 14.09 18.00 -13.76
C ASN A 232 14.88 16.72 -13.42
N PRO A 233 15.56 16.11 -14.41
CA PRO A 233 16.32 14.87 -14.20
C PRO A 233 17.45 14.96 -13.17
N ASP A 234 17.99 16.16 -12.93
CA ASP A 234 19.08 16.40 -11.97
C ASP A 234 18.57 16.66 -10.54
N ALA A 235 17.26 16.73 -10.32
CA ALA A 235 16.71 16.91 -8.98
C ALA A 235 17.17 15.76 -8.05
N PRO A 236 17.51 16.06 -6.78
CA PRO A 236 17.89 15.02 -5.81
C PRO A 236 16.70 14.10 -5.52
N THR A 237 17.02 12.88 -5.09
CA THR A 237 16.00 11.96 -4.53
C THR A 237 15.37 12.58 -3.29
N LEU A 238 14.05 12.62 -3.25
CA LEU A 238 13.30 13.08 -2.08
C LEU A 238 13.16 11.93 -1.07
N PHE A 239 13.25 12.23 0.21
CA PHE A 239 13.00 11.24 1.27
C PHE A 239 12.51 11.90 2.54
N ASP A 240 11.72 11.18 3.35
CA ASP A 240 11.23 11.61 4.66
C ASP A 240 12.25 11.40 5.77
#